data_5b0b67b263a5a3219325a4cbbf15b900
#
_entry.id   5b0b67b263a5a3219325a4cbbf15b900
#
_cell.length_a   1.000
_cell.length_b   1.000
_cell.length_c   1.000
_cell.angle_alpha   90.00
_cell.angle_beta   90.00
_cell.angle_gamma   90.00
#
_symmetry.space_group_name_H-M   'P 1'
#
loop_
_entity.id
_entity.type
_entity.pdbx_description
1 polymer ?
#
loop_
_entity_poly.entity_id
_entity_poly.type
_entity_poly.pdbx_seq_one_letter_code
_entity_poly.pdbx_strand_id
1 'polypeptide(L)'
;MSVFPEGFLWGGALAANQSEGAFREGGKGLTTVDIIPHGEHRMAVKLGLEKRFQLRDDEFYPSHEATDFYHRYKEDIALMAEMGFKTYRFSISWSRIIPEGTGAVNPKGIEYYNNLIDECLKYGIEPLVTMFHFDMPAALDERGSWSNRESVDWFLNFAKVMYENFGDRVKYWLTINEQNMLTLVGPVIGTLTIPEGCTNELKEIYQQNHHMLVAQAKAMALCHEMLPGAKIGPAPNISLVYPASCKPEDNLAAQNYNAVRNWLYLDMAVYGVYNNLVWAWLEEHDATPDFAEGDAEALKSGHPDFIGFNYYNTATCEWEDGSVECDGAADQQTARGEKGMFKGFRNPHLPTTEFGWEIDPMGFRATIREMYSRYRLPMIVTENGLG
;
A
#
# COMPACT_ATOMS: atom_id res chain seq x y z
N MET A 1 -3.34 -22.55 -27.58
CA MET A 1 -2.01 -22.06 -27.15
C MET A 1 -2.25 -21.05 -26.05
N SER A 2 -1.52 -21.13 -24.95
CA SER A 2 -1.56 -20.13 -23.89
C SER A 2 -1.13 -18.78 -24.45
N VAL A 3 -1.86 -17.71 -24.17
CA VAL A 3 -1.51 -16.33 -24.55
C VAL A 3 -0.39 -15.77 -23.67
N PHE A 4 -0.16 -16.42 -22.52
CA PHE A 4 0.84 -16.03 -21.53
C PHE A 4 2.14 -16.84 -21.72
N PRO A 5 3.31 -16.24 -21.45
CA PRO A 5 4.59 -16.93 -21.57
C PRO A 5 4.69 -18.12 -20.59
N GLU A 6 5.58 -19.07 -20.92
CA GLU A 6 5.95 -20.12 -20.00
C GLU A 6 6.55 -19.52 -18.72
N GLY A 7 6.19 -20.07 -17.56
CA GLY A 7 6.65 -19.54 -16.26
C GLY A 7 5.88 -18.31 -15.75
N PHE A 8 4.76 -17.93 -16.41
CA PHE A 8 3.92 -16.86 -15.89
C PHE A 8 3.38 -17.20 -14.49
N LEU A 9 3.55 -16.28 -13.55
CA LEU A 9 3.20 -16.48 -12.15
C LEU A 9 1.72 -16.18 -11.90
N TRP A 10 0.90 -17.23 -11.87
CA TRP A 10 -0.50 -17.14 -11.43
C TRP A 10 -0.58 -17.38 -9.92
N GLY A 11 -1.40 -16.60 -9.22
CA GLY A 11 -1.53 -16.75 -7.77
C GLY A 11 -2.59 -15.86 -7.16
N GLY A 12 -2.46 -15.65 -5.87
CA GLY A 12 -3.36 -14.80 -5.07
C GLY A 12 -2.60 -14.04 -4.00
N ALA A 13 -3.34 -13.20 -3.27
CA ALA A 13 -2.79 -12.32 -2.26
C ALA A 13 -3.64 -12.30 -0.98
N LEU A 14 -2.97 -12.23 0.18
CA LEU A 14 -3.57 -11.96 1.49
C LEU A 14 -2.68 -11.02 2.28
N ALA A 15 -3.28 -10.16 3.11
CA ALA A 15 -2.53 -9.37 4.09
C ALA A 15 -2.50 -10.06 5.46
N ALA A 16 -1.40 -9.89 6.20
CA ALA A 16 -1.24 -10.47 7.53
C ALA A 16 -2.38 -10.09 8.48
N ASN A 17 -2.73 -8.81 8.51
CA ASN A 17 -3.79 -8.29 9.36
C ASN A 17 -5.21 -8.78 9.00
N GLN A 18 -5.41 -9.28 7.79
CA GLN A 18 -6.69 -9.81 7.31
C GLN A 18 -6.79 -11.33 7.46
N SER A 19 -5.67 -12.03 7.59
CA SER A 19 -5.65 -13.50 7.53
C SER A 19 -5.11 -14.19 8.77
N GLU A 20 -4.05 -13.66 9.40
CA GLU A 20 -3.32 -14.40 10.42
C GLU A 20 -4.13 -14.68 11.68
N GLY A 21 -4.83 -13.69 12.23
CA GLY A 21 -5.34 -13.80 13.59
C GLY A 21 -4.21 -13.91 14.62
N ALA A 22 -4.43 -14.68 15.69
CA ALA A 22 -3.40 -14.98 16.70
C ALA A 22 -2.64 -13.72 17.18
N PHE A 23 -3.36 -12.64 17.43
CA PHE A 23 -2.86 -11.26 17.58
C PHE A 23 -1.86 -11.05 18.72
N ARG A 24 -1.81 -11.95 19.70
CA ARG A 24 -0.84 -11.93 20.81
C ARG A 24 0.03 -13.20 20.90
N GLU A 25 -0.26 -14.18 20.04
CA GLU A 25 0.48 -15.43 20.07
C GLU A 25 1.89 -15.28 19.53
N GLY A 26 2.77 -16.13 20.03
CA GLY A 26 4.17 -16.09 19.63
C GLY A 26 4.89 -14.78 19.99
N GLY A 27 4.35 -13.96 20.91
CA GLY A 27 4.97 -12.70 21.32
C GLY A 27 4.76 -11.55 20.34
N LYS A 28 3.74 -11.62 19.46
CA LYS A 28 3.36 -10.51 18.57
C LYS A 28 2.94 -9.29 19.39
N GLY A 29 3.45 -8.11 19.04
CA GLY A 29 2.94 -6.82 19.52
C GLY A 29 1.64 -6.42 18.83
N LEU A 30 0.95 -5.42 19.36
CA LEU A 30 -0.26 -4.87 18.74
C LEU A 30 0.08 -4.01 17.51
N THR A 31 -0.84 -3.99 16.58
CA THR A 31 -0.84 -3.07 15.42
C THR A 31 -2.02 -2.11 15.50
N THR A 32 -1.99 -1.05 14.69
CA THR A 32 -3.12 -0.13 14.52
C THR A 32 -4.41 -0.83 14.07
N VAL A 33 -4.31 -1.97 13.39
CA VAL A 33 -5.47 -2.76 12.97
C VAL A 33 -6.05 -3.58 14.12
N ASP A 34 -5.21 -4.06 15.04
CA ASP A 34 -5.65 -4.88 16.18
C ASP A 34 -6.50 -4.09 17.18
N ILE A 35 -6.44 -2.77 17.17
CA ILE A 35 -7.24 -1.89 18.05
C ILE A 35 -8.53 -1.38 17.42
N ILE A 36 -8.83 -1.74 16.18
CA ILE A 36 -10.07 -1.35 15.48
C ILE A 36 -11.19 -2.32 15.82
N PRO A 37 -12.20 -1.91 16.61
CA PRO A 37 -13.27 -2.80 17.01
C PRO A 37 -14.29 -3.02 15.89
N HIS A 38 -15.13 -4.02 16.07
CA HIS A 38 -16.41 -4.15 15.35
C HIS A 38 -17.49 -3.29 16.04
N GLY A 39 -18.51 -2.87 15.28
CA GLY A 39 -19.68 -2.17 15.83
C GLY A 39 -19.59 -0.64 15.76
N GLU A 40 -20.31 0.04 16.64
CA GLU A 40 -20.53 1.50 16.58
C GLU A 40 -19.27 2.35 16.74
N HIS A 41 -18.29 1.88 17.53
CA HIS A 41 -17.03 2.58 17.73
C HIS A 41 -16.05 2.43 16.55
N ARG A 42 -16.29 1.48 15.63
CA ARG A 42 -15.37 1.16 14.53
C ARG A 42 -14.95 2.38 13.74
N MET A 43 -15.91 3.19 13.32
CA MET A 43 -15.61 4.35 12.48
C MET A 43 -14.91 5.46 13.25
N ALA A 44 -15.30 5.69 14.50
CA ALA A 44 -14.64 6.70 15.34
C ALA A 44 -13.17 6.37 15.60
N VAL A 45 -12.85 5.11 15.90
CA VAL A 45 -11.47 4.64 16.08
C VAL A 45 -10.72 4.67 14.74
N LYS A 46 -11.33 4.14 13.68
CA LYS A 46 -10.72 4.07 12.34
C LYS A 46 -10.37 5.45 11.78
N LEU A 47 -11.23 6.46 12.04
CA LEU A 47 -11.03 7.83 11.58
C LEU A 47 -10.14 8.68 12.52
N GLY A 48 -9.61 8.09 13.58
CA GLY A 48 -8.80 8.83 14.56
C GLY A 48 -9.59 9.83 15.43
N LEU A 49 -10.92 9.84 15.33
CA LEU A 49 -11.80 10.67 16.16
C LEU A 49 -11.84 10.17 17.61
N GLU A 50 -11.62 8.89 17.81
CA GLU A 50 -11.40 8.28 19.11
C GLU A 50 -10.01 7.63 19.10
N LYS A 51 -9.03 8.28 19.74
CA LYS A 51 -7.68 7.74 19.88
C LYS A 51 -7.67 6.60 20.88
N ARG A 52 -7.20 5.44 20.45
CA ARG A 52 -7.07 4.25 21.29
C ARG A 52 -5.70 3.61 21.10
N PHE A 53 -5.07 3.28 22.20
CA PHE A 53 -3.84 2.50 22.23
C PHE A 53 -4.00 1.20 23.04
N GLN A 54 -5.22 0.96 23.56
CA GLN A 54 -5.53 -0.20 24.40
C GLN A 54 -6.84 -0.85 23.95
N LEU A 55 -6.88 -2.16 24.10
CA LEU A 55 -8.08 -2.97 23.86
C LEU A 55 -9.07 -2.82 25.01
N ARG A 56 -10.36 -2.94 24.71
CA ARG A 56 -11.47 -3.03 25.70
C ARG A 56 -12.01 -4.45 25.72
N ASP A 57 -12.27 -4.97 26.92
CA ASP A 57 -12.71 -6.36 27.13
C ASP A 57 -14.15 -6.60 26.63
N ASP A 58 -14.95 -5.56 26.48
CA ASP A 58 -16.35 -5.58 26.04
C ASP A 58 -16.53 -5.43 24.53
N GLU A 59 -15.45 -5.35 23.76
CA GLU A 59 -15.47 -5.17 22.32
C GLU A 59 -14.92 -6.40 21.57
N PHE A 60 -15.47 -6.66 20.38
CA PHE A 60 -14.96 -7.67 19.46
C PHE A 60 -14.04 -7.03 18.42
N TYR A 61 -12.90 -7.64 18.17
CA TYR A 61 -11.88 -7.19 17.23
C TYR A 61 -11.69 -8.23 16.13
N PRO A 62 -12.21 -8.00 14.91
CA PRO A 62 -12.18 -9.01 13.84
C PRO A 62 -10.78 -9.51 13.47
N SER A 63 -9.76 -8.64 13.53
CA SER A 63 -8.38 -8.99 13.21
C SER A 63 -7.74 -9.99 14.18
N HIS A 64 -8.31 -10.14 15.39
CA HIS A 64 -7.77 -11.06 16.39
C HIS A 64 -7.94 -12.53 16.02
N GLU A 65 -9.02 -12.84 15.31
CA GLU A 65 -9.35 -14.18 14.81
C GLU A 65 -9.02 -14.29 13.31
N ALA A 66 -9.43 -13.28 12.53
CA ALA A 66 -9.30 -13.23 11.07
C ALA A 66 -9.77 -14.55 10.42
N THR A 67 -8.94 -15.19 9.58
CA THR A 67 -9.19 -16.53 9.04
C THR A 67 -8.35 -17.62 9.73
N ASP A 68 -7.68 -17.26 10.83
CA ASP A 68 -6.80 -18.13 11.61
C ASP A 68 -5.65 -18.74 10.78
N PHE A 69 -5.15 -17.97 9.81
CA PHE A 69 -4.09 -18.43 8.93
C PHE A 69 -2.78 -18.75 9.69
N TYR A 70 -2.55 -18.10 10.83
CA TYR A 70 -1.39 -18.38 11.69
C TYR A 70 -1.29 -19.87 12.06
N HIS A 71 -2.41 -20.53 12.35
CA HIS A 71 -2.45 -21.96 12.67
C HIS A 71 -2.69 -22.82 11.42
N ARG A 72 -3.41 -22.31 10.42
CA ARG A 72 -3.92 -23.09 9.28
C ARG A 72 -3.09 -22.95 8.00
N TYR A 73 -2.01 -22.15 7.99
CA TYR A 73 -1.25 -21.87 6.76
C TYR A 73 -0.82 -23.12 5.97
N LYS A 74 -0.53 -24.25 6.65
CA LYS A 74 -0.15 -25.50 5.96
C LYS A 74 -1.28 -26.10 5.13
N GLU A 75 -2.50 -26.10 5.70
CA GLU A 75 -3.71 -26.54 5.01
C GLU A 75 -4.05 -25.60 3.87
N ASP A 76 -4.05 -24.30 4.14
CA ASP A 76 -4.40 -23.29 3.15
C ASP A 76 -3.42 -23.23 1.98
N ILE A 77 -2.10 -23.35 2.23
CA ILE A 77 -1.10 -23.42 1.15
C ILE A 77 -1.24 -24.71 0.32
N ALA A 78 -1.60 -25.83 0.95
CA ALA A 78 -1.89 -27.06 0.20
C ALA A 78 -3.09 -26.87 -0.73
N LEU A 79 -4.14 -26.20 -0.29
CA LEU A 79 -5.30 -25.85 -1.12
C LEU A 79 -4.93 -24.87 -2.25
N MET A 80 -4.09 -23.87 -1.97
CA MET A 80 -3.55 -22.98 -3.01
C MET A 80 -2.77 -23.77 -4.09
N ALA A 81 -1.98 -24.75 -3.67
CA ALA A 81 -1.27 -25.62 -4.59
C ALA A 81 -2.21 -26.46 -5.45
N GLU A 82 -3.28 -27.02 -4.88
CA GLU A 82 -4.34 -27.73 -5.59
C GLU A 82 -5.05 -26.83 -6.61
N MET A 83 -5.30 -25.56 -6.25
CA MET A 83 -5.81 -24.54 -7.17
C MET A 83 -4.85 -24.17 -8.30
N GLY A 84 -3.60 -24.58 -8.22
CA GLY A 84 -2.58 -24.37 -9.26
C GLY A 84 -1.77 -23.07 -9.10
N PHE A 85 -1.73 -22.48 -7.91
CA PHE A 85 -0.91 -21.30 -7.63
C PHE A 85 0.56 -21.56 -7.95
N LYS A 86 1.20 -20.56 -8.55
CA LYS A 86 2.64 -20.49 -8.85
C LYS A 86 3.34 -19.42 -8.03
N THR A 87 2.57 -18.46 -7.50
CA THR A 87 3.05 -17.47 -6.55
C THR A 87 1.96 -17.20 -5.50
N TYR A 88 2.39 -16.86 -4.30
CA TYR A 88 1.52 -16.40 -3.24
C TYR A 88 2.09 -15.12 -2.65
N ARG A 89 1.31 -14.04 -2.73
CA ARG A 89 1.65 -12.77 -2.09
C ARG A 89 1.09 -12.73 -0.69
N PHE A 90 1.94 -12.45 0.28
CA PHE A 90 1.53 -12.21 1.66
C PHE A 90 2.33 -11.06 2.27
N SER A 91 1.77 -10.39 3.24
CA SER A 91 2.52 -9.40 4.01
C SER A 91 3.11 -10.03 5.28
N ILE A 92 4.19 -9.43 5.78
CA ILE A 92 4.77 -9.77 7.07
C ILE A 92 4.30 -8.72 8.09
N SER A 93 3.63 -9.16 9.16
CA SER A 93 3.25 -8.27 10.25
C SER A 93 4.50 -7.76 10.97
N TRP A 94 4.74 -6.47 10.88
CA TRP A 94 5.90 -5.81 11.49
C TRP A 94 6.00 -6.11 12.99
N SER A 95 4.89 -6.00 13.72
CA SER A 95 4.84 -6.26 15.16
C SER A 95 5.00 -7.75 15.54
N ARG A 96 4.87 -8.67 14.59
CA ARG A 96 5.21 -10.08 14.84
C ARG A 96 6.71 -10.31 14.78
N ILE A 97 7.42 -9.55 13.97
CA ILE A 97 8.89 -9.61 13.83
C ILE A 97 9.57 -8.77 14.90
N ILE A 98 9.10 -7.54 15.13
CA ILE A 98 9.63 -6.59 16.12
C ILE A 98 8.43 -6.06 16.91
N PRO A 99 8.09 -6.64 18.06
CA PRO A 99 6.84 -6.37 18.80
C PRO A 99 6.57 -4.90 19.09
N GLU A 100 7.61 -4.15 19.45
CA GLU A 100 7.55 -2.70 19.71
C GLU A 100 7.86 -1.85 18.45
N GLY A 101 7.93 -2.48 17.29
CA GLY A 101 8.34 -1.83 16.02
C GLY A 101 9.82 -1.49 15.93
N THR A 102 10.50 -1.37 17.04
CA THR A 102 11.97 -1.17 17.17
C THR A 102 12.53 -2.06 18.28
N GLY A 103 13.86 -2.22 18.32
CA GLY A 103 14.55 -2.97 19.38
C GLY A 103 14.62 -4.47 19.11
N ALA A 104 14.18 -5.29 20.04
CA ALA A 104 14.40 -6.72 20.01
C ALA A 104 13.59 -7.44 18.92
N VAL A 105 14.26 -8.29 18.14
CA VAL A 105 13.64 -9.18 17.16
C VAL A 105 12.99 -10.37 17.90
N ASN A 106 11.77 -10.71 17.52
CA ASN A 106 11.02 -11.81 18.08
C ASN A 106 11.34 -13.13 17.34
N PRO A 107 12.05 -14.07 17.96
CA PRO A 107 12.45 -15.30 17.30
C PRO A 107 11.28 -16.20 16.90
N LYS A 108 10.14 -16.13 17.61
CA LYS A 108 8.93 -16.90 17.25
C LYS A 108 8.25 -16.32 16.02
N GLY A 109 8.30 -15.01 15.83
CA GLY A 109 7.81 -14.37 14.59
C GLY A 109 8.67 -14.75 13.39
N ILE A 110 10.00 -14.77 13.58
CA ILE A 110 10.94 -15.24 12.55
C ILE A 110 10.67 -16.72 12.21
N GLU A 111 10.49 -17.58 13.22
CA GLU A 111 10.19 -19.01 13.02
C GLU A 111 8.89 -19.21 12.24
N TYR A 112 7.82 -18.46 12.56
CA TYR A 112 6.54 -18.55 11.87
C TYR A 112 6.68 -18.26 10.38
N TYR A 113 7.30 -17.14 10.00
CA TYR A 113 7.45 -16.79 8.59
C TYR A 113 8.46 -17.68 7.87
N ASN A 114 9.48 -18.18 8.52
CA ASN A 114 10.34 -19.22 7.95
C ASN A 114 9.53 -20.47 7.58
N ASN A 115 8.71 -20.94 8.49
CA ASN A 115 7.86 -22.12 8.25
C ASN A 115 6.85 -21.88 7.13
N LEU A 116 6.27 -20.67 7.05
CA LEU A 116 5.32 -20.29 5.99
C LEU A 116 6.00 -20.25 4.62
N ILE A 117 7.18 -19.63 4.53
CA ILE A 117 7.98 -19.56 3.30
C ILE A 117 8.37 -20.98 2.85
N ASP A 118 8.86 -21.80 3.77
CA ASP A 118 9.25 -23.20 3.46
C ASP A 118 8.05 -24.03 2.98
N GLU A 119 6.86 -23.81 3.56
CA GLU A 119 5.66 -24.52 3.10
C GLU A 119 5.26 -24.09 1.69
N CYS A 120 5.35 -22.79 1.33
CA CYS A 120 5.15 -22.32 -0.05
C CYS A 120 6.11 -23.02 -1.02
N LEU A 121 7.41 -22.99 -0.69
CA LEU A 121 8.45 -23.57 -1.54
C LEU A 121 8.32 -25.07 -1.70
N LYS A 122 7.89 -25.80 -0.68
CA LYS A 122 7.59 -27.24 -0.71
C LYS A 122 6.58 -27.59 -1.81
N TYR A 123 5.62 -26.72 -2.07
CA TYR A 123 4.62 -26.89 -3.14
C TYR A 123 5.01 -26.21 -4.46
N GLY A 124 6.21 -25.65 -4.56
CA GLY A 124 6.65 -24.91 -5.74
C GLY A 124 5.90 -23.61 -5.98
N ILE A 125 5.37 -23.02 -4.92
CA ILE A 125 4.73 -21.69 -4.90
C ILE A 125 5.81 -20.67 -4.55
N GLU A 126 6.09 -19.72 -5.44
CA GLU A 126 7.08 -18.66 -5.22
C GLU A 126 6.51 -17.61 -4.25
N PRO A 127 7.18 -17.33 -3.12
CA PRO A 127 6.78 -16.27 -2.20
C PRO A 127 6.97 -14.88 -2.82
N LEU A 128 5.95 -14.02 -2.74
CA LEU A 128 6.02 -12.59 -3.04
C LEU A 128 5.70 -11.84 -1.74
N VAL A 129 6.70 -11.27 -1.09
CA VAL A 129 6.59 -10.74 0.26
C VAL A 129 6.36 -9.23 0.23
N THR A 130 5.29 -8.78 0.87
CA THR A 130 5.00 -7.35 1.13
C THR A 130 5.49 -6.99 2.54
N MET A 131 6.32 -5.94 2.64
CA MET A 131 6.88 -5.52 3.93
C MET A 131 5.85 -4.83 4.81
N PHE A 132 5.12 -3.85 4.28
CA PHE A 132 4.15 -3.08 5.05
C PHE A 132 2.78 -3.05 4.36
N HIS A 133 1.73 -3.44 5.10
CA HIS A 133 0.36 -3.51 4.58
C HIS A 133 -0.65 -2.91 5.57
N PHE A 134 -0.51 -1.60 5.87
CA PHE A 134 -1.38 -0.78 6.73
C PHE A 134 -1.32 -1.07 8.23
N ASP A 135 -0.60 -2.07 8.67
CA ASP A 135 -0.56 -2.58 10.05
C ASP A 135 0.65 -2.03 10.82
N MET A 136 0.67 -0.71 11.05
CA MET A 136 1.73 -0.06 11.85
C MET A 136 1.75 -0.66 13.27
N PRO A 137 2.93 -1.00 13.82
CA PRO A 137 3.04 -1.34 15.23
C PRO A 137 2.46 -0.23 16.11
N ALA A 138 1.55 -0.57 17.04
CA ALA A 138 0.87 0.42 17.88
C ALA A 138 1.86 1.27 18.69
N ALA A 139 2.97 0.70 19.12
CA ALA A 139 4.04 1.43 19.82
C ALA A 139 4.73 2.48 18.93
N LEU A 140 4.78 2.29 17.61
CA LEU A 140 5.28 3.32 16.68
C LEU A 140 4.21 4.35 16.36
N ASP A 141 2.94 3.95 16.34
CA ASP A 141 1.84 4.88 16.16
C ASP A 141 1.74 5.87 17.32
N GLU A 142 1.92 5.42 18.57
CA GLU A 142 2.05 6.28 19.75
C GLU A 142 3.20 7.30 19.64
N ARG A 143 4.24 6.97 18.87
CA ARG A 143 5.40 7.85 18.60
C ARG A 143 5.23 8.75 17.37
N GLY A 144 4.03 8.77 16.77
CA GLY A 144 3.68 9.61 15.64
C GLY A 144 3.75 8.94 14.26
N SER A 145 3.91 7.60 14.21
CA SER A 145 3.84 6.85 12.95
C SER A 145 4.72 7.48 11.85
N TRP A 146 4.17 7.64 10.64
CA TRP A 146 4.86 8.27 9.50
C TRP A 146 5.07 9.79 9.65
N SER A 147 4.39 10.49 10.59
CA SER A 147 4.71 11.89 10.93
C SER A 147 6.10 12.03 11.52
N ASN A 148 6.54 11.03 12.26
CA ASN A 148 7.86 11.03 12.87
C ASN A 148 8.93 10.67 11.83
N ARG A 149 9.93 11.55 11.66
CA ARG A 149 11.05 11.33 10.75
C ARG A 149 11.80 10.03 10.98
N GLU A 150 11.91 9.58 12.23
CA GLU A 150 12.55 8.30 12.57
C GLU A 150 11.88 7.08 11.92
N SER A 151 10.65 7.23 11.43
CA SER A 151 9.93 6.16 10.72
C SER A 151 10.70 5.60 9.52
N VAL A 152 11.50 6.44 8.87
CA VAL A 152 12.40 6.02 7.78
C VAL A 152 13.41 4.99 8.27
N ASP A 153 14.03 5.25 9.41
CA ASP A 153 15.05 4.35 9.98
C ASP A 153 14.41 3.12 10.64
N TRP A 154 13.22 3.27 11.22
CA TRP A 154 12.45 2.13 11.75
C TRP A 154 12.10 1.15 10.64
N PHE A 155 11.59 1.65 9.50
CA PHE A 155 11.23 0.80 8.36
C PHE A 155 12.47 0.15 7.73
N LEU A 156 13.57 0.90 7.60
CA LEU A 156 14.82 0.37 7.07
C LEU A 156 15.38 -0.75 7.94
N ASN A 157 15.34 -0.60 9.28
CA ASN A 157 15.73 -1.66 10.20
C ASN A 157 14.83 -2.90 10.07
N PHE A 158 13.52 -2.70 9.95
CA PHE A 158 12.59 -3.80 9.72
C PHE A 158 12.89 -4.53 8.40
N ALA A 159 13.11 -3.80 7.30
CA ALA A 159 13.50 -4.37 6.02
C ALA A 159 14.80 -5.18 6.13
N LYS A 160 15.80 -4.65 6.84
CA LYS A 160 17.07 -5.34 7.08
C LYS A 160 16.86 -6.68 7.81
N VAL A 161 16.06 -6.68 8.87
CA VAL A 161 15.77 -7.92 9.63
C VAL A 161 15.09 -8.95 8.73
N MET A 162 14.17 -8.54 7.86
CA MET A 162 13.53 -9.45 6.90
C MET A 162 14.53 -10.01 5.89
N TYR A 163 15.42 -9.18 5.34
CA TYR A 163 16.45 -9.63 4.39
C TYR A 163 17.44 -10.61 5.02
N GLU A 164 17.86 -10.36 6.24
CA GLU A 164 18.77 -11.25 6.99
C GLU A 164 18.15 -12.63 7.29
N ASN A 165 16.83 -12.70 7.51
CA ASN A 165 16.18 -13.94 7.94
C ASN A 165 15.47 -14.71 6.82
N PHE A 166 15.08 -14.06 5.73
CA PHE A 166 14.26 -14.66 4.65
C PHE A 166 14.87 -14.48 3.26
N GLY A 167 15.89 -13.63 3.11
CA GLY A 167 16.45 -13.26 1.81
C GLY A 167 17.19 -14.41 1.09
N ASP A 168 17.53 -15.48 1.79
CA ASP A 168 18.09 -16.69 1.21
C ASP A 168 17.08 -17.47 0.35
N ARG A 169 15.79 -17.28 0.56
CA ARG A 169 14.68 -18.03 -0.09
C ARG A 169 13.67 -17.14 -0.80
N VAL A 170 13.41 -15.94 -0.31
CA VAL A 170 12.47 -14.98 -0.92
C VAL A 170 13.15 -14.20 -2.04
N LYS A 171 12.65 -14.36 -3.26
CA LYS A 171 13.19 -13.68 -4.45
C LYS A 171 12.46 -12.41 -4.82
N TYR A 172 11.19 -12.25 -4.41
CA TYR A 172 10.35 -11.13 -4.81
C TYR A 172 9.83 -10.39 -3.59
N TRP A 173 10.11 -9.07 -3.56
CA TRP A 173 9.78 -8.19 -2.46
C TRP A 173 8.92 -7.00 -2.93
N LEU A 174 7.98 -6.61 -2.12
CA LEU A 174 7.20 -5.39 -2.27
C LEU A 174 7.39 -4.53 -1.02
N THR A 175 7.57 -3.23 -1.20
CA THR A 175 7.86 -2.31 -0.10
C THR A 175 6.59 -1.97 0.70
N ILE A 176 5.86 -0.94 0.28
CA ILE A 176 4.67 -0.42 0.96
C ILE A 176 3.46 -0.69 0.08
N ASN A 177 2.46 -1.39 0.63
CA ASN A 177 1.19 -1.60 -0.06
C ASN A 177 0.40 -0.30 -0.15
N GLU A 178 -0.06 0.02 -1.34
CA GLU A 178 -0.99 1.13 -1.61
C GLU A 178 -0.63 2.45 -0.92
N GLN A 179 0.64 2.84 -0.99
CA GLN A 179 1.11 4.10 -0.40
C GLN A 179 0.26 5.30 -0.86
N ASN A 180 -0.18 5.30 -2.12
CA ASN A 180 -1.07 6.33 -2.64
C ASN A 180 -2.44 6.35 -1.94
N MET A 181 -2.97 5.21 -1.53
CA MET A 181 -4.23 5.17 -0.78
C MET A 181 -4.04 5.68 0.65
N LEU A 182 -2.87 5.43 1.27
CA LEU A 182 -2.52 6.07 2.55
C LEU A 182 -2.56 7.60 2.43
N THR A 183 -2.03 8.16 1.36
CA THR A 183 -1.98 9.61 1.15
C THR A 183 -3.35 10.20 0.77
N LEU A 184 -4.06 9.56 -0.17
CA LEU A 184 -5.30 10.11 -0.74
C LEU A 184 -6.52 9.95 0.18
N VAL A 185 -6.61 8.86 0.90
CA VAL A 185 -7.78 8.53 1.73
C VAL A 185 -7.42 8.13 3.16
N GLY A 186 -6.14 8.05 3.48
CA GLY A 186 -5.65 7.60 4.78
C GLY A 186 -6.26 8.33 5.97
N PRO A 187 -6.34 9.68 5.97
CA PRO A 187 -6.99 10.42 7.06
C PRO A 187 -8.47 10.06 7.22
N VAL A 188 -9.14 9.71 6.12
CA VAL A 188 -10.57 9.35 6.12
C VAL A 188 -10.82 7.92 6.55
N ILE A 189 -9.91 7.01 6.20
CA ILE A 189 -10.03 5.60 6.56
C ILE A 189 -9.19 5.21 7.79
N GLY A 190 -8.53 6.19 8.43
CA GLY A 190 -7.78 6.03 9.67
C GLY A 190 -6.49 5.23 9.54
N THR A 191 -5.92 5.14 8.35
CA THR A 191 -4.62 4.50 8.11
C THR A 191 -3.45 5.49 8.14
N LEU A 192 -3.76 6.79 8.24
CA LEU A 192 -2.81 7.87 8.36
C LEU A 192 -3.36 8.91 9.35
N THR A 193 -2.60 9.20 10.40
CA THR A 193 -3.04 10.07 11.48
C THR A 193 -2.49 11.49 11.29
N ILE A 194 -3.37 12.48 11.38
CA ILE A 194 -2.97 13.90 11.42
C ILE A 194 -2.69 14.28 12.89
N PRO A 195 -1.51 14.82 13.22
CA PRO A 195 -1.19 15.27 14.57
C PRO A 195 -2.12 16.37 15.05
N GLU A 196 -2.41 16.35 16.36
CA GLU A 196 -3.22 17.40 17.00
C GLU A 196 -2.55 18.77 16.86
N GLY A 197 -3.35 19.78 16.49
CA GLY A 197 -2.85 21.14 16.28
C GLY A 197 -2.18 21.38 14.92
N CYS A 198 -2.23 20.42 14.01
CA CYS A 198 -1.76 20.60 12.64
C CYS A 198 -2.51 21.77 11.97
N THR A 199 -1.77 22.72 11.39
CA THR A 199 -2.34 23.93 10.75
C THR A 199 -2.42 23.79 9.23
N ASN A 200 -1.71 22.85 8.62
CA ASN A 200 -1.77 22.51 7.20
C ASN A 200 -1.77 21.00 7.04
N GLU A 201 -2.97 20.42 7.01
CA GLU A 201 -3.15 18.96 6.89
C GLU A 201 -2.59 18.42 5.58
N LEU A 202 -2.68 19.17 4.49
CA LEU A 202 -2.14 18.76 3.20
C LEU A 202 -0.60 18.63 3.28
N LYS A 203 0.08 19.60 3.88
CA LYS A 203 1.51 19.54 4.11
C LYS A 203 1.88 18.32 4.97
N GLU A 204 1.14 18.07 6.02
CA GLU A 204 1.39 16.94 6.92
C GLU A 204 1.23 15.60 6.18
N ILE A 205 0.16 15.43 5.41
CA ILE A 205 -0.08 14.23 4.60
C ILE A 205 1.09 13.99 3.63
N TYR A 206 1.53 15.03 2.93
CA TYR A 206 2.62 14.89 1.96
C TYR A 206 3.99 14.80 2.62
N GLN A 207 4.16 15.29 3.86
CA GLN A 207 5.37 15.04 4.66
C GLN A 207 5.46 13.55 5.07
N GLN A 208 4.37 12.97 5.54
CA GLN A 208 4.30 11.53 5.83
C GLN A 208 4.55 10.69 4.58
N ASN A 209 3.94 11.09 3.45
CA ASN A 209 4.18 10.47 2.16
C ASN A 209 5.68 10.53 1.76
N HIS A 210 6.33 11.68 2.00
CA HIS A 210 7.76 11.85 1.74
C HIS A 210 8.61 10.88 2.57
N HIS A 211 8.31 10.73 3.86
CA HIS A 211 9.00 9.77 4.72
C HIS A 211 8.84 8.33 4.20
N MET A 212 7.64 7.94 3.77
CA MET A 212 7.40 6.64 3.15
C MET A 212 8.18 6.45 1.85
N LEU A 213 8.25 7.48 0.98
CA LEU A 213 9.01 7.43 -0.27
C LEU A 213 10.51 7.24 -0.01
N VAL A 214 11.08 7.99 0.95
CA VAL A 214 12.49 7.84 1.35
C VAL A 214 12.75 6.46 1.96
N ALA A 215 11.87 5.99 2.85
CA ALA A 215 11.96 4.66 3.46
C ALA A 215 11.94 3.54 2.40
N GLN A 216 11.01 3.62 1.44
CA GLN A 216 10.91 2.71 0.31
C GLN A 216 12.18 2.70 -0.54
N ALA A 217 12.70 3.87 -0.90
CA ALA A 217 13.92 3.99 -1.73
C ALA A 217 15.14 3.38 -1.02
N LYS A 218 15.33 3.69 0.26
CA LYS A 218 16.39 3.09 1.08
C LYS A 218 16.25 1.57 1.21
N ALA A 219 15.02 1.06 1.38
CA ALA A 219 14.79 -0.38 1.45
C ALA A 219 15.09 -1.08 0.11
N MET A 220 14.76 -0.46 -1.03
CA MET A 220 15.13 -0.99 -2.36
C MET A 220 16.66 -1.03 -2.55
N ALA A 221 17.35 0.05 -2.21
CA ALA A 221 18.81 0.09 -2.29
C ALA A 221 19.46 -0.97 -1.39
N LEU A 222 18.97 -1.12 -0.15
CA LEU A 222 19.46 -2.15 0.79
C LEU A 222 19.16 -3.56 0.29
N CYS A 223 18.03 -3.80 -0.37
CA CYS A 223 17.72 -5.10 -0.99
C CYS A 223 18.78 -5.48 -2.04
N HIS A 224 19.10 -4.55 -2.93
CA HIS A 224 20.12 -4.79 -3.97
C HIS A 224 21.53 -5.01 -3.38
N GLU A 225 21.84 -4.35 -2.28
CA GLU A 225 23.14 -4.54 -1.58
C GLU A 225 23.20 -5.91 -0.90
N MET A 226 22.16 -6.27 -0.13
CA MET A 226 22.19 -7.46 0.71
C MET A 226 21.84 -8.75 -0.03
N LEU A 227 20.99 -8.68 -1.06
CA LEU A 227 20.37 -9.83 -1.73
C LEU A 227 20.64 -9.79 -3.24
N PRO A 228 21.87 -10.07 -3.69
CA PRO A 228 22.16 -10.14 -5.13
C PRO A 228 21.28 -11.16 -5.85
N GLY A 229 20.42 -10.68 -6.77
CA GLY A 229 19.50 -11.54 -7.53
C GLY A 229 18.06 -11.57 -7.03
N ALA A 230 17.76 -11.04 -5.85
CA ALA A 230 16.39 -10.73 -5.46
C ALA A 230 15.83 -9.56 -6.30
N LYS A 231 14.52 -9.46 -6.36
CA LYS A 231 13.77 -8.46 -7.10
C LYS A 231 12.86 -7.69 -6.15
N ILE A 232 12.85 -6.38 -6.24
CA ILE A 232 12.03 -5.53 -5.37
C ILE A 232 11.26 -4.49 -6.19
N GLY A 233 10.05 -4.14 -5.74
CA GLY A 233 9.23 -3.12 -6.36
C GLY A 233 8.25 -2.45 -5.41
N PRO A 234 7.60 -1.35 -5.86
CA PRO A 234 6.49 -0.72 -5.16
C PRO A 234 5.21 -1.56 -5.34
N ALA A 235 4.15 -1.23 -4.58
CA ALA A 235 2.83 -1.83 -4.73
C ALA A 235 1.70 -0.80 -4.61
N PRO A 236 1.67 0.29 -5.41
CA PRO A 236 0.57 1.24 -5.38
C PRO A 236 -0.73 0.66 -5.96
N ASN A 237 -1.86 1.26 -5.60
CA ASN A 237 -3.14 1.03 -6.25
C ASN A 237 -3.24 1.92 -7.48
N ILE A 238 -3.19 1.33 -8.66
CA ILE A 238 -3.23 2.06 -9.92
C ILE A 238 -4.61 1.97 -10.56
N SER A 239 -5.15 3.11 -10.92
CA SER A 239 -6.45 3.24 -11.56
C SER A 239 -6.32 4.17 -12.77
N LEU A 240 -6.58 3.66 -13.97
CA LEU A 240 -6.66 4.53 -15.16
C LEU A 240 -7.76 5.58 -14.93
N VAL A 241 -7.51 6.82 -15.32
CA VAL A 241 -8.47 7.90 -15.18
C VAL A 241 -9.00 8.31 -16.56
N TYR A 242 -10.32 8.20 -16.73
CA TYR A 242 -11.01 8.68 -17.92
C TYR A 242 -11.50 10.14 -17.73
N PRO A 243 -11.45 10.98 -18.77
CA PRO A 243 -12.22 12.21 -18.79
C PRO A 243 -13.72 11.89 -18.91
N ALA A 244 -14.59 12.64 -18.22
CA ALA A 244 -16.04 12.47 -18.29
C ALA A 244 -16.60 12.76 -19.69
N SER A 245 -15.90 13.60 -20.46
CA SER A 245 -16.26 13.91 -21.85
C SER A 245 -15.02 14.21 -22.71
N CYS A 246 -15.24 14.54 -23.98
CA CYS A 246 -14.17 15.00 -24.87
C CYS A 246 -13.82 16.49 -24.72
N LYS A 247 -14.35 17.21 -23.73
CA LYS A 247 -13.97 18.59 -23.44
C LYS A 247 -12.48 18.66 -23.08
N PRO A 248 -11.75 19.69 -23.56
CA PRO A 248 -10.34 19.88 -23.18
C PRO A 248 -10.13 19.94 -21.67
N GLU A 249 -11.03 20.59 -20.94
CA GLU A 249 -11.00 20.76 -19.50
C GLU A 249 -11.11 19.41 -18.77
N ASP A 250 -12.02 18.52 -19.20
CA ASP A 250 -12.16 17.17 -18.62
C ASP A 250 -10.89 16.32 -18.87
N ASN A 251 -10.23 16.52 -20.02
CA ASN A 251 -8.94 15.86 -20.30
C ASN A 251 -7.83 16.38 -19.38
N LEU A 252 -7.80 17.69 -19.06
CA LEU A 252 -6.87 18.24 -18.07
C LEU A 252 -7.16 17.68 -16.68
N ALA A 253 -8.45 17.61 -16.28
CA ALA A 253 -8.84 17.00 -15.00
C ALA A 253 -8.36 15.54 -14.89
N ALA A 254 -8.50 14.74 -15.96
CA ALA A 254 -8.02 13.37 -15.98
C ALA A 254 -6.48 13.29 -15.84
N GLN A 255 -5.73 14.19 -16.48
CA GLN A 255 -4.28 14.29 -16.32
C GLN A 255 -3.87 14.68 -14.90
N ASN A 256 -4.56 15.65 -14.31
CA ASN A 256 -4.33 16.10 -12.93
C ASN A 256 -4.52 14.94 -11.93
N TYR A 257 -5.62 14.23 -12.03
CA TYR A 257 -5.90 13.12 -11.14
C TYR A 257 -4.94 11.95 -11.36
N ASN A 258 -4.60 11.63 -12.61
CA ASN A 258 -3.55 10.65 -12.90
C ASN A 258 -2.20 11.02 -12.24
N ALA A 259 -1.83 12.29 -12.26
CA ALA A 259 -0.59 12.75 -11.64
C ALA A 259 -0.60 12.54 -10.11
N VAL A 260 -1.67 12.94 -9.44
CA VAL A 260 -1.82 12.83 -7.98
C VAL A 260 -1.99 11.37 -7.53
N ARG A 261 -2.81 10.58 -8.25
CA ARG A 261 -3.15 9.22 -7.86
C ARG A 261 -2.08 8.19 -8.24
N ASN A 262 -1.54 8.30 -9.44
CA ASN A 262 -0.72 7.25 -10.05
C ASN A 262 0.74 7.67 -10.22
N TRP A 263 0.97 8.77 -10.97
CA TRP A 263 2.31 9.06 -11.47
C TRP A 263 3.25 9.57 -10.40
N LEU A 264 2.79 10.31 -9.40
CA LEU A 264 3.61 10.72 -8.27
C LEU A 264 4.38 9.54 -7.68
N TYR A 265 3.69 8.45 -7.39
CA TYR A 265 4.27 7.29 -6.69
C TYR A 265 5.19 6.47 -7.59
N LEU A 266 4.81 6.30 -8.85
CA LEU A 266 5.62 5.55 -9.80
C LEU A 266 6.81 6.37 -10.31
N ASP A 267 6.67 7.68 -10.57
CA ASP A 267 7.79 8.55 -10.93
C ASP A 267 8.82 8.61 -9.79
N MET A 268 8.34 8.69 -8.53
CA MET A 268 9.21 8.63 -7.36
C MET A 268 9.93 7.29 -7.22
N ALA A 269 9.22 6.17 -7.39
CA ALA A 269 9.82 4.86 -7.27
C ALA A 269 10.86 4.57 -8.37
N VAL A 270 10.58 5.01 -9.61
CA VAL A 270 11.41 4.68 -10.78
C VAL A 270 12.51 5.71 -11.03
N TYR A 271 12.21 6.99 -10.86
CA TYR A 271 13.12 8.09 -11.22
C TYR A 271 13.68 8.85 -10.01
N GLY A 272 13.09 8.66 -8.83
CA GLY A 272 13.46 9.38 -7.60
C GLY A 272 13.16 10.88 -7.65
N VAL A 273 12.16 11.29 -8.44
CA VAL A 273 11.79 12.71 -8.62
C VAL A 273 10.29 12.90 -8.47
N TYR A 274 9.89 14.00 -7.85
CA TYR A 274 8.49 14.38 -7.77
C TYR A 274 7.93 14.73 -9.15
N ASN A 275 6.68 14.32 -9.40
CA ASN A 275 5.95 14.75 -10.57
C ASN A 275 5.76 16.27 -10.55
N ASN A 276 6.16 16.96 -11.62
CA ASN A 276 6.18 18.42 -11.67
C ASN A 276 4.81 19.07 -11.45
N LEU A 277 3.73 18.44 -11.95
CA LEU A 277 2.37 18.96 -11.75
C LEU A 277 1.99 18.90 -10.26
N VAL A 278 2.25 17.76 -9.62
CA VAL A 278 1.96 17.60 -8.18
C VAL A 278 2.82 18.55 -7.36
N TRP A 279 4.10 18.71 -7.72
CA TRP A 279 4.98 19.64 -7.01
C TRP A 279 4.49 21.08 -7.07
N ALA A 280 4.12 21.56 -8.27
CA ALA A 280 3.58 22.91 -8.44
C ALA A 280 2.28 23.12 -7.65
N TRP A 281 1.40 22.12 -7.65
CA TRP A 281 0.17 22.16 -6.86
C TRP A 281 0.46 22.22 -5.35
N LEU A 282 1.45 21.46 -4.86
CA LEU A 282 1.87 21.51 -3.45
C LEU A 282 2.49 22.89 -3.09
N GLU A 283 3.27 23.49 -4.00
CA GLU A 283 3.80 24.86 -3.81
C GLU A 283 2.68 25.91 -3.68
N GLU A 284 1.65 25.83 -4.52
CA GLU A 284 0.48 26.73 -4.46
C GLU A 284 -0.29 26.63 -3.14
N HIS A 285 -0.16 25.50 -2.40
CA HIS A 285 -0.85 25.21 -1.15
C HIS A 285 0.06 25.27 0.08
N ASP A 286 1.30 25.76 -0.06
CA ASP A 286 2.32 25.74 1.01
C ASP A 286 2.51 24.33 1.63
N ALA A 287 2.37 23.29 0.80
CA ALA A 287 2.31 21.89 1.22
C ALA A 287 3.49 21.02 0.74
N THR A 288 4.54 21.64 0.19
CA THR A 288 5.75 20.91 -0.18
C THR A 288 6.39 20.26 1.05
N PRO A 289 6.78 18.99 0.98
CA PRO A 289 7.44 18.32 2.10
C PRO A 289 8.85 18.90 2.33
N ASP A 290 9.26 18.91 3.58
CA ASP A 290 10.61 19.26 3.98
C ASP A 290 11.55 18.08 3.74
N PHE A 291 12.67 18.34 3.05
CA PHE A 291 13.72 17.36 2.80
C PHE A 291 14.76 17.40 3.91
N ALA A 292 15.06 16.27 4.51
CA ALA A 292 16.23 16.13 5.36
C ALA A 292 17.51 15.92 4.51
N GLU A 293 18.66 16.11 5.13
CA GLU A 293 19.96 15.82 4.52
C GLU A 293 20.02 14.36 4.03
N GLY A 294 20.39 14.16 2.77
CA GLY A 294 20.51 12.84 2.14
C GLY A 294 19.22 12.28 1.53
N ASP A 295 18.06 12.94 1.68
CA ASP A 295 16.80 12.43 1.12
C ASP A 295 16.81 12.38 -0.41
N ALA A 296 17.32 13.43 -1.04
CA ALA A 296 17.38 13.49 -2.51
C ALA A 296 18.30 12.40 -3.10
N GLU A 297 19.39 12.09 -2.44
CA GLU A 297 20.30 11.01 -2.80
C GLU A 297 19.68 9.65 -2.56
N ALA A 298 18.99 9.46 -1.43
CA ALA A 298 18.29 8.23 -1.10
C ALA A 298 17.19 7.93 -2.14
N LEU A 299 16.36 8.91 -2.48
CA LEU A 299 15.31 8.78 -3.48
C LEU A 299 15.86 8.37 -4.87
N LYS A 300 17.02 8.88 -5.25
CA LYS A 300 17.68 8.53 -6.52
C LYS A 300 18.37 7.18 -6.50
N SER A 301 18.78 6.70 -5.32
CA SER A 301 19.50 5.41 -5.17
C SER A 301 18.56 4.21 -5.20
N GLY A 302 17.32 4.39 -4.74
CA GLY A 302 16.31 3.35 -4.74
C GLY A 302 15.60 3.26 -6.09
N HIS A 303 15.64 2.10 -6.72
CA HIS A 303 14.94 1.86 -7.97
C HIS A 303 14.37 0.43 -7.99
N PRO A 304 13.19 0.23 -8.60
CA PRO A 304 12.55 -1.08 -8.64
C PRO A 304 13.06 -1.93 -9.79
N ASP A 305 13.05 -3.25 -9.61
CA ASP A 305 13.25 -4.24 -10.68
C ASP A 305 11.99 -4.48 -11.48
N PHE A 306 10.84 -4.26 -10.89
CA PHE A 306 9.51 -4.44 -11.47
C PHE A 306 8.52 -3.49 -10.78
N ILE A 307 7.37 -3.26 -11.40
CA ILE A 307 6.25 -2.55 -10.80
C ILE A 307 5.22 -3.58 -10.35
N GLY A 308 5.08 -3.76 -9.01
CA GLY A 308 3.89 -4.36 -8.44
C GLY A 308 2.79 -3.32 -8.38
N PHE A 309 1.55 -3.71 -8.60
CA PHE A 309 0.41 -2.79 -8.47
C PHE A 309 -0.89 -3.54 -8.23
N ASN A 310 -1.78 -2.90 -7.46
CA ASN A 310 -3.16 -3.34 -7.27
C ASN A 310 -4.06 -2.65 -8.27
N TYR A 311 -5.04 -3.37 -8.80
CA TYR A 311 -6.04 -2.81 -9.70
C TYR A 311 -7.42 -3.39 -9.40
N TYR A 312 -8.39 -2.54 -9.12
CA TYR A 312 -9.77 -2.95 -8.83
C TYR A 312 -10.78 -2.33 -9.78
N ASN A 313 -10.58 -1.08 -10.15
CA ASN A 313 -11.49 -0.31 -11.00
C ASN A 313 -10.73 0.76 -11.80
N THR A 314 -11.41 1.42 -12.72
CA THR A 314 -11.00 2.70 -13.31
C THR A 314 -11.62 3.85 -12.52
N ALA A 315 -11.09 5.05 -12.73
CA ALA A 315 -11.69 6.28 -12.25
C ALA A 315 -12.16 7.12 -13.44
N THR A 316 -13.17 7.94 -13.24
CA THR A 316 -13.59 8.95 -14.21
C THR A 316 -13.70 10.29 -13.51
N CYS A 317 -13.29 11.37 -14.15
CA CYS A 317 -13.40 12.70 -13.58
C CYS A 317 -13.75 13.76 -14.62
N GLU A 318 -14.34 14.84 -14.14
CA GLU A 318 -14.64 16.06 -14.87
C GLU A 318 -13.86 17.25 -14.32
N TRP A 319 -13.82 18.33 -15.07
CA TRP A 319 -13.21 19.58 -14.60
C TRP A 319 -13.98 20.16 -13.41
N GLU A 320 -13.21 20.64 -12.45
CA GLU A 320 -13.72 21.39 -11.30
C GLU A 320 -13.13 22.80 -11.35
N ASP A 321 -13.99 23.81 -11.39
CA ASP A 321 -13.63 25.24 -11.57
C ASP A 321 -13.47 25.99 -10.24
N GLY A 322 -13.55 25.31 -9.11
CA GLY A 322 -13.48 25.91 -7.78
C GLY A 322 -14.80 26.50 -7.27
N SER A 323 -15.89 26.38 -8.05
CA SER A 323 -17.20 26.94 -7.71
C SER A 323 -18.09 26.03 -6.88
N VAL A 324 -17.76 24.73 -6.81
CA VAL A 324 -18.55 23.72 -6.11
C VAL A 324 -17.73 23.04 -5.03
N GLU A 325 -18.27 23.00 -3.80
CA GLU A 325 -17.70 22.15 -2.76
C GLU A 325 -17.87 20.68 -3.16
N CYS A 326 -16.76 19.92 -3.15
CA CYS A 326 -16.82 18.48 -3.36
C CYS A 326 -17.59 17.83 -2.21
N ASP A 327 -18.73 17.25 -2.50
CA ASP A 327 -19.51 16.53 -1.49
C ASP A 327 -18.83 15.22 -1.13
N GLY A 328 -18.02 15.16 -0.13
CA GLY A 328 -17.11 14.11 0.28
C GLY A 328 -17.63 12.67 0.40
N ALA A 329 -18.66 12.28 -0.34
CA ALA A 329 -19.22 10.94 -0.40
C ALA A 329 -18.40 10.03 -1.31
N ALA A 330 -17.15 9.74 -0.93
CA ALA A 330 -16.32 8.79 -1.65
C ALA A 330 -16.01 7.58 -0.77
N ASP A 331 -16.10 6.41 -1.34
CA ASP A 331 -15.44 5.26 -0.77
C ASP A 331 -13.92 5.27 -1.10
N GLN A 332 -13.19 4.27 -0.65
CA GLN A 332 -11.74 4.20 -0.85
C GLN A 332 -11.30 4.09 -2.34
N GLN A 333 -12.20 3.80 -3.26
CA GLN A 333 -11.91 3.64 -4.69
C GLN A 333 -12.46 4.79 -5.55
N THR A 334 -13.42 5.55 -5.06
CA THR A 334 -14.05 6.62 -5.83
C THR A 334 -13.25 7.92 -5.74
N ALA A 335 -13.02 8.58 -6.85
CA ALA A 335 -12.41 9.89 -6.90
C ALA A 335 -13.31 10.90 -6.18
N ARG A 336 -12.74 11.60 -5.18
CA ARG A 336 -13.47 12.67 -4.50
C ARG A 336 -13.54 13.89 -5.36
N GLY A 337 -12.47 14.54 -5.52
CA GLY A 337 -12.27 15.81 -6.14
C GLY A 337 -11.22 16.62 -5.38
N GLU A 338 -10.58 17.49 -6.12
CA GLU A 338 -9.62 18.46 -5.60
C GLU A 338 -9.92 19.79 -6.26
N LYS A 339 -10.18 20.81 -5.43
CA LYS A 339 -10.59 22.14 -5.90
C LYS A 339 -9.61 22.71 -6.92
N GLY A 340 -10.12 23.14 -8.07
CA GLY A 340 -9.31 23.66 -9.17
C GLY A 340 -8.55 22.62 -9.97
N MET A 341 -8.67 21.32 -9.68
CA MET A 341 -7.96 20.27 -10.36
C MET A 341 -8.88 19.27 -11.06
N PHE A 342 -9.81 18.66 -10.33
CA PHE A 342 -10.73 17.64 -10.84
C PHE A 342 -11.87 17.39 -9.86
N LYS A 343 -12.96 16.84 -10.39
CA LYS A 343 -14.09 16.32 -9.60
C LYS A 343 -14.40 14.89 -10.06
N GLY A 344 -14.68 14.01 -9.10
CA GLY A 344 -15.08 12.63 -9.39
C GLY A 344 -16.39 12.56 -10.18
N PHE A 345 -16.43 11.65 -11.14
CA PHE A 345 -17.59 11.44 -12.01
C PHE A 345 -17.85 9.95 -12.14
N ARG A 346 -19.12 9.53 -12.04
CA ARG A 346 -19.49 8.14 -12.25
C ARG A 346 -19.60 7.85 -13.75
N ASN A 347 -18.86 6.85 -14.23
CA ASN A 347 -18.90 6.48 -15.62
C ASN A 347 -20.23 5.80 -16.00
N PRO A 348 -21.06 6.39 -16.85
CA PRO A 348 -22.38 5.83 -17.20
C PRO A 348 -22.28 4.61 -18.13
N HIS A 349 -21.10 4.28 -18.64
CA HIS A 349 -20.86 3.20 -19.60
C HIS A 349 -20.32 1.92 -18.95
N LEU A 350 -20.02 1.95 -17.65
CA LEU A 350 -19.46 0.81 -16.92
C LEU A 350 -20.45 0.25 -15.91
N PRO A 351 -20.60 -1.09 -15.85
CA PRO A 351 -21.31 -1.74 -14.77
C PRO A 351 -20.49 -1.63 -13.48
N THR A 352 -21.16 -1.78 -12.33
CA THR A 352 -20.52 -1.72 -11.02
C THR A 352 -20.70 -3.01 -10.23
N THR A 353 -19.79 -3.27 -9.30
CA THR A 353 -19.94 -4.28 -8.25
C THR A 353 -20.98 -3.85 -7.22
N GLU A 354 -21.26 -4.71 -6.22
CA GLU A 354 -22.12 -4.35 -5.08
C GLU A 354 -21.56 -3.19 -4.25
N PHE A 355 -20.21 -3.01 -4.21
CA PHE A 355 -19.56 -1.86 -3.57
C PHE A 355 -19.62 -0.58 -4.43
N GLY A 356 -20.16 -0.64 -5.64
CA GLY A 356 -20.21 0.48 -6.55
C GLY A 356 -18.94 0.68 -7.38
N TRP A 357 -17.96 -0.24 -7.28
CA TRP A 357 -16.74 -0.18 -8.06
C TRP A 357 -16.97 -0.57 -9.50
N GLU A 358 -16.43 0.20 -10.42
CA GLU A 358 -16.59 0.02 -11.86
C GLU A 358 -15.87 -1.24 -12.35
N ILE A 359 -16.57 -2.08 -13.11
CA ILE A 359 -16.00 -3.30 -13.71
C ILE A 359 -15.49 -2.95 -15.10
N ASP A 360 -14.17 -2.83 -15.28
CA ASP A 360 -13.56 -2.39 -16.52
C ASP A 360 -12.32 -3.21 -16.95
N PRO A 361 -12.52 -4.35 -17.63
CA PRO A 361 -11.40 -5.12 -18.19
C PRO A 361 -10.60 -4.37 -19.27
N MET A 362 -11.25 -3.43 -19.97
CA MET A 362 -10.57 -2.62 -21.00
C MET A 362 -9.67 -1.55 -20.35
N GLY A 363 -10.13 -0.94 -19.25
CA GLY A 363 -9.35 -0.04 -18.43
C GLY A 363 -8.13 -0.72 -17.82
N PHE A 364 -8.28 -1.96 -17.35
CA PHE A 364 -7.14 -2.76 -16.88
C PHE A 364 -6.07 -2.92 -17.97
N ARG A 365 -6.50 -3.31 -19.18
CA ARG A 365 -5.58 -3.42 -20.33
C ARG A 365 -4.93 -2.09 -20.68
N ALA A 366 -5.67 -0.99 -20.66
CA ALA A 366 -5.17 0.35 -20.95
C ALA A 366 -4.17 0.80 -19.88
N THR A 367 -4.45 0.55 -18.60
CA THR A 367 -3.55 0.83 -17.47
C THR A 367 -2.19 0.17 -17.63
N ILE A 368 -2.17 -1.14 -17.94
CA ILE A 368 -0.91 -1.89 -18.17
C ILE A 368 -0.13 -1.28 -19.34
N ARG A 369 -0.81 -0.92 -20.44
CA ARG A 369 -0.15 -0.34 -21.63
C ARG A 369 0.43 1.04 -21.34
N GLU A 370 -0.27 1.87 -20.59
CA GLU A 370 0.19 3.21 -20.22
C GLU A 370 1.40 3.14 -19.30
N MET A 371 1.33 2.32 -18.23
CA MET A 371 2.45 2.09 -17.32
C MET A 371 3.68 1.55 -18.07
N TYR A 372 3.50 0.54 -18.92
CA TYR A 372 4.63 -0.01 -19.68
C TYR A 372 5.21 1.01 -20.67
N SER A 373 4.37 1.82 -21.30
CA SER A 373 4.83 2.90 -22.19
C SER A 373 5.71 3.92 -21.46
N ARG A 374 5.37 4.22 -20.19
CA ARG A 374 6.05 5.22 -19.38
C ARG A 374 7.34 4.69 -18.73
N TYR A 375 7.32 3.48 -18.20
CA TYR A 375 8.41 2.97 -17.31
C TYR A 375 9.24 1.86 -17.92
N ARG A 376 8.72 1.07 -18.87
CA ARG A 376 9.42 -0.05 -19.53
C ARG A 376 9.94 -1.14 -18.60
N LEU A 377 9.36 -1.27 -17.40
CA LEU A 377 9.70 -2.30 -16.42
C LEU A 377 8.75 -3.51 -16.52
N PRO A 378 9.17 -4.71 -16.11
CA PRO A 378 8.26 -5.81 -15.84
C PRO A 378 7.17 -5.40 -14.85
N MET A 379 5.99 -6.02 -14.94
CA MET A 379 4.86 -5.70 -14.06
C MET A 379 4.26 -6.95 -13.46
N ILE A 380 3.83 -6.84 -12.20
CA ILE A 380 3.10 -7.88 -11.48
C ILE A 380 1.81 -7.23 -10.94
N VAL A 381 0.65 -7.77 -11.31
CA VAL A 381 -0.61 -7.42 -10.65
C VAL A 381 -0.62 -8.10 -9.31
N THR A 382 -0.57 -7.32 -8.24
CA THR A 382 -0.40 -7.80 -6.87
C THR A 382 -1.72 -7.99 -6.15
N GLU A 383 -2.78 -7.31 -6.59
CA GLU A 383 -4.15 -7.54 -6.18
C GLU A 383 -5.11 -7.23 -7.33
N ASN A 384 -6.14 -8.05 -7.47
CA ASN A 384 -7.29 -7.82 -8.32
C ASN A 384 -8.46 -8.67 -7.82
N GLY A 385 -9.67 -8.13 -7.85
CA GLY A 385 -10.86 -8.84 -7.41
C GLY A 385 -12.12 -7.99 -7.57
N LEU A 386 -13.26 -8.57 -7.22
CA LEU A 386 -14.54 -7.89 -7.16
C LEU A 386 -14.89 -7.57 -5.71
N GLY A 387 -15.35 -6.37 -5.45
CA GLY A 387 -15.84 -5.91 -4.15
C GLY A 387 -17.38 -5.92 -4.07
#